data_5b98a7bbb449863db9c7e7565aaa8439
#
_entry.id   5b98a7bbb449863db9c7e7565aaa8439
#
_cell.length_a   1.000
_cell.length_b   1.000
_cell.length_c   1.000
_cell.angle_alpha   90.00
_cell.angle_beta   90.00
_cell.angle_gamma   90.00
#
_symmetry.space_group_name_H-M   'P 1'
#
loop_
_entity.id
_entity.type
_entity.pdbx_description
1 polymer ?
#
loop_
_entity_poly.entity_id
_entity_poly.type
_entity_poly.pdbx_seq_one_letter_code
_entity_poly.pdbx_strand_id
1 'polypeptide(L)'
;MSGIILTFCAFGLGALAVFALPPFSMPVLLPVAFGALYLLTVGESRMRAGLAGWAFGVGFFLFGLSWIAESFFVDAERFGWMAVPAVAGLAAGLALFPAAAMAAFAWSRTKGVSGALIFAVCWSVSEWLRGTMLTGFPWNLIAYAWADYDVPRQTAAWVGSYGLGLVTVLLSVLPVTLLMRNRRHNTFAAFV
;
A
#
# COMPACT_ATOMS: atom_id res chain seq x y z
N MET A 1 -13.48 8.90 -13.23
CA MET A 1 -12.04 9.27 -13.38
C MET A 1 -11.50 8.46 -14.55
N SER A 2 -10.70 9.07 -15.44
CA SER A 2 -10.05 8.30 -16.53
C SER A 2 -9.06 7.29 -15.94
N GLY A 3 -8.81 6.16 -16.63
CA GLY A 3 -7.85 5.14 -16.16
C GLY A 3 -6.44 5.70 -15.97
N ILE A 4 -6.04 6.63 -16.83
CA ILE A 4 -4.73 7.31 -16.77
C ILE A 4 -4.58 8.09 -15.45
N ILE A 5 -5.55 8.93 -15.11
CA ILE A 5 -5.52 9.74 -13.86
C ILE A 5 -5.48 8.81 -12.64
N LEU A 6 -6.27 7.73 -12.63
CA LEU A 6 -6.28 6.74 -11.56
C LEU A 6 -4.88 6.13 -11.35
N THR A 7 -4.20 5.74 -12.44
CA THR A 7 -2.87 5.13 -12.40
C THR A 7 -1.83 6.11 -11.86
N PHE A 8 -1.80 7.36 -12.34
CA PHE A 8 -0.86 8.37 -11.85
C PHE A 8 -1.10 8.75 -10.39
N CYS A 9 -2.35 8.91 -9.97
CA CYS A 9 -2.68 9.18 -8.58
C CYS A 9 -2.23 8.01 -7.68
N ALA A 10 -2.56 6.78 -8.06
CA ALA A 10 -2.19 5.60 -7.28
C ALA A 10 -0.66 5.44 -7.18
N PHE A 11 0.08 5.66 -8.27
CA PHE A 11 1.54 5.65 -8.27
C PHE A 11 2.12 6.69 -7.29
N GLY A 12 1.62 7.94 -7.36
CA GLY A 12 2.06 9.01 -6.44
C GLY A 12 1.76 8.70 -4.97
N LEU A 13 0.61 8.07 -4.68
CA LEU A 13 0.27 7.62 -3.32
C LEU A 13 1.20 6.50 -2.84
N GLY A 14 1.60 5.58 -3.71
CA GLY A 14 2.60 4.56 -3.38
C GLY A 14 3.96 5.17 -3.06
N ALA A 15 4.42 6.11 -3.88
CA ALA A 15 5.65 6.86 -3.63
C ALA A 15 5.58 7.65 -2.30
N LEU A 16 4.43 8.27 -2.00
CA LEU A 16 4.19 8.96 -0.73
C LEU A 16 4.30 8.01 0.47
N ALA A 17 3.78 6.80 0.36
CA ALA A 17 3.79 5.82 1.44
C ALA A 17 5.22 5.40 1.85
N VAL A 18 6.21 5.53 0.98
CA VAL A 18 7.61 5.24 1.30
C VAL A 18 8.14 6.15 2.40
N PHE A 19 7.71 7.41 2.46
CA PHE A 19 8.12 8.35 3.50
C PHE A 19 7.64 7.96 4.91
N ALA A 20 6.70 7.02 5.00
CA ALA A 20 6.31 6.46 6.29
C ALA A 20 7.35 5.48 6.85
N LEU A 21 8.22 4.92 6.00
CA LEU A 21 9.24 3.95 6.38
C LEU A 21 10.56 4.64 6.75
N PRO A 22 11.48 3.97 7.49
CA PRO A 22 12.83 4.47 7.68
C PRO A 22 13.53 4.73 6.33
N PRO A 23 14.39 5.76 6.25
CA PRO A 23 14.85 6.63 7.32
C PRO A 23 13.95 7.84 7.61
N PHE A 24 12.85 8.02 6.88
CA PHE A 24 11.97 9.20 7.04
C PHE A 24 11.03 9.07 8.23
N SER A 25 10.50 7.88 8.47
CA SER A 25 9.67 7.51 9.64
C SER A 25 8.49 8.46 9.90
N MET A 26 7.71 8.77 8.85
CA MET A 26 6.54 9.65 8.91
C MET A 26 5.21 8.86 8.77
N PRO A 27 4.83 8.01 9.76
CA PRO A 27 3.64 7.14 9.66
C PRO A 27 2.33 7.91 9.46
N VAL A 28 2.29 9.19 9.80
CA VAL A 28 1.14 10.09 9.58
C VAL A 28 0.74 10.20 8.10
N LEU A 29 1.62 9.86 7.17
CA LEU A 29 1.33 9.84 5.73
C LEU A 29 0.53 8.59 5.30
N LEU A 30 0.53 7.51 6.09
CA LEU A 30 -0.21 6.28 5.75
C LEU A 30 -1.73 6.49 5.65
N PRO A 31 -2.40 7.23 6.54
CA PRO A 31 -3.81 7.57 6.37
C PRO A 31 -4.12 8.30 5.07
N VAL A 32 -3.22 9.17 4.59
CA VAL A 32 -3.38 9.83 3.30
C VAL A 32 -3.21 8.83 2.16
N ALA A 33 -2.13 8.05 2.17
CA ALA A 33 -1.82 7.10 1.10
C ALA A 33 -2.87 5.98 0.99
N PHE A 34 -3.15 5.28 2.10
CA PHE A 34 -4.09 4.16 2.11
C PHE A 34 -5.55 4.61 2.09
N GLY A 35 -5.88 5.71 2.76
CA GLY A 35 -7.23 6.28 2.70
C GLY A 35 -7.59 6.70 1.28
N ALA A 36 -6.67 7.35 0.55
CA ALA A 36 -6.88 7.71 -0.84
C ALA A 36 -6.91 6.47 -1.76
N LEU A 37 -6.03 5.47 -1.55
CA LEU A 37 -6.07 4.22 -2.31
C LEU A 37 -7.41 3.49 -2.12
N TYR A 38 -7.94 3.45 -0.89
CA TYR A 38 -9.28 2.91 -0.62
C TYR A 38 -10.35 3.65 -1.44
N LEU A 39 -10.32 4.99 -1.47
CA LEU A 39 -11.27 5.78 -2.26
C LEU A 39 -11.16 5.52 -3.76
N LEU A 40 -9.94 5.28 -4.27
CA LEU A 40 -9.69 4.97 -5.67
C LEU A 40 -10.17 3.56 -6.08
N THR A 41 -10.33 2.65 -5.10
CA THR A 41 -10.62 1.23 -5.38
C THR A 41 -12.02 0.80 -4.94
N VAL A 42 -12.62 1.48 -3.96
CA VAL A 42 -13.95 1.13 -3.46
C VAL A 42 -15.04 1.32 -4.52
N GLY A 43 -15.75 0.24 -4.84
CA GLY A 43 -16.83 0.26 -5.84
C GLY A 43 -16.37 0.21 -7.30
N GLU A 44 -15.07 0.14 -7.55
CA GLU A 44 -14.50 -0.04 -8.88
C GLU A 44 -14.59 -1.50 -9.35
N SER A 45 -14.39 -1.72 -10.65
CA SER A 45 -14.24 -3.06 -11.20
C SER A 45 -12.93 -3.69 -10.73
N ARG A 46 -12.87 -5.03 -10.70
CA ARG A 46 -11.64 -5.77 -10.29
C ARG A 46 -10.41 -5.34 -11.08
N MET A 47 -10.57 -5.15 -12.40
CA MET A 47 -9.48 -4.74 -13.28
C MET A 47 -8.95 -3.35 -12.91
N ARG A 48 -9.86 -2.37 -12.69
CA ARG A 48 -9.45 -1.00 -12.35
C ARG A 48 -8.86 -0.90 -10.96
N ALA A 49 -9.43 -1.63 -9.99
CA ALA A 49 -8.86 -1.70 -8.64
C ALA A 49 -7.49 -2.39 -8.65
N GLY A 50 -7.35 -3.49 -9.39
CA GLY A 50 -6.06 -4.17 -9.58
C GLY A 50 -5.01 -3.26 -10.22
N LEU A 51 -5.39 -2.49 -11.26
CA LEU A 51 -4.49 -1.52 -11.89
C LEU A 51 -4.06 -0.42 -10.91
N ALA A 52 -4.99 0.08 -10.07
CA ALA A 52 -4.65 1.04 -9.03
C ALA A 52 -3.69 0.43 -7.99
N GLY A 53 -3.95 -0.81 -7.55
CA GLY A 53 -3.06 -1.55 -6.66
C GLY A 53 -1.68 -1.77 -7.25
N TRP A 54 -1.61 -2.14 -8.54
CA TRP A 54 -0.34 -2.29 -9.25
C TRP A 54 0.44 -0.97 -9.33
N ALA A 55 -0.22 0.11 -9.74
CA ALA A 55 0.43 1.41 -9.85
C ALA A 55 0.92 1.94 -8.49
N PHE A 56 0.11 1.77 -7.43
CA PHE A 56 0.52 2.06 -6.05
C PHE A 56 1.75 1.22 -5.67
N GLY A 57 1.72 -0.09 -5.94
CA GLY A 57 2.84 -0.99 -5.67
C GLY A 57 4.10 -0.60 -6.42
N VAL A 58 4.00 -0.22 -7.72
CA VAL A 58 5.15 0.25 -8.49
C VAL A 58 5.75 1.49 -7.85
N GLY A 59 4.95 2.50 -7.49
CA GLY A 59 5.44 3.69 -6.80
C GLY A 59 6.11 3.35 -5.46
N PHE A 60 5.47 2.50 -4.66
CA PHE A 60 5.96 2.09 -3.35
C PHE A 60 7.29 1.31 -3.43
N PHE A 61 7.39 0.33 -4.32
CA PHE A 61 8.60 -0.50 -4.43
C PHE A 61 9.71 0.19 -5.22
N LEU A 62 9.39 0.97 -6.25
CA LEU A 62 10.42 1.68 -7.03
C LEU A 62 11.23 2.63 -6.15
N PHE A 63 10.56 3.42 -5.31
CA PHE A 63 11.23 4.34 -4.41
C PHE A 63 11.74 3.66 -3.13
N GLY A 64 10.98 2.72 -2.57
CA GLY A 64 11.36 2.04 -1.34
C GLY A 64 12.49 1.03 -1.50
N LEU A 65 12.75 0.56 -2.73
CA LEU A 65 13.83 -0.38 -3.05
C LEU A 65 14.95 0.26 -3.91
N SER A 66 14.93 1.58 -4.07
CA SER A 66 15.95 2.31 -4.87
C SER A 66 17.37 2.06 -4.39
N TRP A 67 17.57 1.79 -3.11
CA TRP A 67 18.87 1.43 -2.54
C TRP A 67 19.51 0.18 -3.19
N ILE A 68 18.72 -0.72 -3.78
CA ILE A 68 19.24 -1.90 -4.49
C ILE A 68 20.07 -1.48 -5.71
N ALA A 69 19.80 -0.30 -6.29
CA ALA A 69 20.56 0.23 -7.40
C ALA A 69 22.06 0.39 -7.08
N GLU A 70 22.40 0.70 -5.82
CA GLU A 70 23.79 0.89 -5.38
C GLU A 70 24.66 -0.34 -5.60
N SER A 71 24.08 -1.55 -5.54
CA SER A 71 24.83 -2.79 -5.79
C SER A 71 25.38 -2.89 -7.22
N PHE A 72 24.74 -2.23 -8.18
CA PHE A 72 25.17 -2.23 -9.58
C PHE A 72 26.32 -1.25 -9.85
N PHE A 73 26.56 -0.31 -8.94
CA PHE A 73 27.62 0.68 -9.07
C PHE A 73 28.96 0.22 -8.44
N VAL A 74 29.00 -0.95 -7.80
CA VAL A 74 30.24 -1.58 -7.34
C VAL A 74 31.20 -1.87 -8.51
N ASP A 75 30.65 -2.27 -9.69
CA ASP A 75 31.35 -2.38 -10.97
C ASP A 75 30.50 -1.64 -12.02
N ALA A 76 30.57 -0.31 -11.97
CA ALA A 76 29.67 0.55 -12.73
C ALA A 76 29.89 0.45 -14.24
N GLU A 77 31.13 0.21 -14.70
CA GLU A 77 31.44 0.08 -16.12
C GLU A 77 30.73 -1.13 -16.75
N ARG A 78 30.58 -2.21 -15.98
CA ARG A 78 29.97 -3.45 -16.46
C ARG A 78 28.47 -3.54 -16.18
N PHE A 79 28.01 -3.12 -15.00
CA PHE A 79 26.65 -3.36 -14.51
C PHE A 79 25.82 -2.09 -14.26
N GLY A 80 26.41 -0.89 -14.30
CA GLY A 80 25.70 0.35 -13.97
C GLY A 80 24.44 0.58 -14.80
N TRP A 81 24.43 0.19 -16.06
CA TRP A 81 23.25 0.29 -16.95
C TRP A 81 22.07 -0.59 -16.52
N MET A 82 22.33 -1.65 -15.75
CA MET A 82 21.29 -2.55 -15.24
C MET A 82 20.55 -1.99 -14.03
N ALA A 83 21.09 -1.00 -13.32
CA ALA A 83 20.53 -0.48 -12.08
C ALA A 83 19.06 -0.07 -12.24
N VAL A 84 18.74 0.76 -13.22
CA VAL A 84 17.36 1.24 -13.46
C VAL A 84 16.44 0.12 -13.92
N PRO A 85 16.72 -0.66 -14.97
CA PRO A 85 15.82 -1.70 -15.43
C PRO A 85 15.64 -2.83 -14.40
N ALA A 86 16.66 -3.18 -13.61
CA ALA A 86 16.57 -4.19 -12.57
C ALA A 86 15.63 -3.76 -11.44
N VAL A 87 15.81 -2.55 -10.89
CA VAL A 87 14.95 -2.04 -9.82
C VAL A 87 13.52 -1.80 -10.32
N ALA A 88 13.34 -1.26 -11.53
CA ALA A 88 12.03 -1.06 -12.12
C ALA A 88 11.31 -2.40 -12.38
N GLY A 89 12.01 -3.39 -12.91
CA GLY A 89 11.47 -4.74 -13.12
C GLY A 89 11.08 -5.43 -11.83
N LEU A 90 11.93 -5.34 -10.79
CA LEU A 90 11.63 -5.85 -9.46
C LEU A 90 10.38 -5.16 -8.86
N ALA A 91 10.33 -3.83 -8.91
CA ALA A 91 9.20 -3.05 -8.41
C ALA A 91 7.89 -3.44 -9.14
N ALA A 92 7.93 -3.55 -10.48
CA ALA A 92 6.76 -3.95 -11.27
C ALA A 92 6.29 -5.38 -10.96
N GLY A 93 7.22 -6.32 -10.75
CA GLY A 93 6.93 -7.69 -10.36
C GLY A 93 6.33 -7.77 -8.95
N LEU A 94 6.93 -7.13 -7.96
CA LEU A 94 6.41 -7.10 -6.59
C LEU A 94 5.07 -6.39 -6.50
N ALA A 95 4.81 -5.41 -7.37
CA ALA A 95 3.53 -4.72 -7.44
C ALA A 95 2.34 -5.62 -7.83
N LEU A 96 2.57 -6.82 -8.33
CA LEU A 96 1.50 -7.80 -8.59
C LEU A 96 0.80 -8.23 -7.30
N PHE A 97 1.47 -8.23 -6.15
CA PHE A 97 0.86 -8.55 -4.87
C PHE A 97 -0.20 -7.51 -4.44
N PRO A 98 0.10 -6.20 -4.36
CA PRO A 98 -0.92 -5.20 -4.11
C PRO A 98 -1.97 -5.12 -5.24
N ALA A 99 -1.63 -5.44 -6.49
CA ALA A 99 -2.63 -5.55 -7.56
C ALA A 99 -3.66 -6.63 -7.25
N ALA A 100 -3.22 -7.82 -6.86
CA ALA A 100 -4.09 -8.93 -6.48
C ALA A 100 -4.93 -8.58 -5.24
N ALA A 101 -4.32 -7.93 -4.23
CA ALA A 101 -5.02 -7.47 -3.04
C ALA A 101 -6.18 -6.52 -3.36
N MET A 102 -5.94 -5.51 -4.21
CA MET A 102 -6.98 -4.54 -4.58
C MET A 102 -8.05 -5.16 -5.47
N ALA A 103 -7.70 -6.07 -6.37
CA ALA A 103 -8.67 -6.83 -7.17
C ALA A 103 -9.56 -7.73 -6.28
N ALA A 104 -8.98 -8.39 -5.27
CA ALA A 104 -9.71 -9.19 -4.29
C ALA A 104 -10.62 -8.34 -3.42
N PHE A 105 -10.15 -7.18 -2.94
CA PHE A 105 -10.96 -6.21 -2.24
C PHE A 105 -12.17 -5.76 -3.07
N ALA A 106 -11.96 -5.36 -4.32
CA ALA A 106 -13.03 -4.93 -5.20
C ALA A 106 -14.05 -6.06 -5.49
N TRP A 107 -13.61 -7.32 -5.47
CA TRP A 107 -14.49 -8.48 -5.61
C TRP A 107 -15.46 -8.61 -4.43
N SER A 108 -15.06 -8.29 -3.22
CA SER A 108 -15.91 -8.37 -2.03
C SER A 108 -17.11 -7.43 -2.09
N ARG A 109 -17.03 -6.34 -2.90
CA ARG A 109 -18.04 -5.27 -3.03
C ARG A 109 -18.43 -4.61 -1.70
N THR A 110 -17.63 -4.80 -0.66
CA THR A 110 -17.87 -4.21 0.66
C THR A 110 -17.48 -2.74 0.70
N LYS A 111 -18.16 -1.98 1.56
CA LYS A 111 -17.94 -0.53 1.75
C LYS A 111 -18.01 -0.18 3.23
N GLY A 112 -17.64 1.06 3.58
CA GLY A 112 -17.67 1.52 4.96
C GLY A 112 -16.69 0.77 5.84
N VAL A 113 -17.02 0.57 7.12
CA VAL A 113 -16.13 -0.07 8.10
C VAL A 113 -15.78 -1.51 7.72
N SER A 114 -16.75 -2.30 7.26
CA SER A 114 -16.49 -3.66 6.76
C SER A 114 -15.57 -3.65 5.54
N GLY A 115 -15.73 -2.65 4.66
CA GLY A 115 -14.83 -2.43 3.53
C GLY A 115 -13.41 -2.10 3.97
N ALA A 116 -13.23 -1.27 5.01
CA ALA A 116 -11.91 -0.97 5.56
C ALA A 116 -11.23 -2.23 6.11
N LEU A 117 -11.99 -3.08 6.83
CA LEU A 117 -11.46 -4.34 7.36
C LEU A 117 -11.01 -5.28 6.25
N ILE A 118 -11.86 -5.51 5.24
CA ILE A 118 -11.51 -6.40 4.12
C ILE A 118 -10.34 -5.84 3.30
N PHE A 119 -10.28 -4.52 3.10
CA PHE A 119 -9.14 -3.87 2.46
C PHE A 119 -7.84 -4.15 3.23
N ALA A 120 -7.82 -3.94 4.55
CA ALA A 120 -6.66 -4.20 5.39
C ALA A 120 -6.25 -5.69 5.39
N VAL A 121 -7.23 -6.61 5.44
CA VAL A 121 -6.96 -8.06 5.34
C VAL A 121 -6.36 -8.41 3.99
N CYS A 122 -6.94 -7.94 2.86
CA CYS A 122 -6.40 -8.20 1.52
C CYS A 122 -4.96 -7.68 1.38
N TRP A 123 -4.70 -6.48 1.90
CA TRP A 123 -3.34 -5.92 1.90
C TRP A 123 -2.38 -6.80 2.71
N SER A 124 -2.71 -7.12 3.96
CA SER A 124 -1.83 -7.90 4.85
C SER A 124 -1.58 -9.32 4.35
N VAL A 125 -2.60 -9.95 3.76
CA VAL A 125 -2.44 -11.25 3.08
C VAL A 125 -1.46 -11.12 1.91
N SER A 126 -1.54 -10.04 1.13
CA SER A 126 -0.61 -9.81 0.02
C SER A 126 0.84 -9.60 0.50
N GLU A 127 1.05 -8.89 1.62
CA GLU A 127 2.36 -8.76 2.24
C GLU A 127 2.91 -10.12 2.75
N TRP A 128 2.04 -10.91 3.39
CA TRP A 128 2.42 -12.24 3.85
C TRP A 128 2.79 -13.17 2.68
N LEU A 129 1.97 -13.19 1.62
CA LEU A 129 2.28 -13.97 0.42
C LEU A 129 3.61 -13.55 -0.19
N ARG A 130 3.85 -12.25 -0.33
CA ARG A 130 5.12 -11.70 -0.84
C ARG A 130 6.30 -12.08 0.05
N GLY A 131 6.10 -12.14 1.36
CA GLY A 131 7.14 -12.51 2.32
C GLY A 131 7.43 -14.01 2.41
N THR A 132 6.54 -14.87 1.88
CA THR A 132 6.63 -16.34 2.02
C THR A 132 6.68 -17.10 0.70
N MET A 133 6.10 -16.57 -0.39
CA MET A 133 6.12 -17.22 -1.70
C MET A 133 7.50 -17.14 -2.36
N LEU A 134 7.82 -18.13 -3.19
CA LEU A 134 9.12 -18.28 -3.84
C LEU A 134 10.24 -18.30 -2.79
N THR A 135 11.20 -17.39 -2.86
CA THR A 135 12.26 -17.24 -1.86
C THR A 135 11.85 -16.34 -0.69
N GLY A 136 10.66 -15.70 -0.80
CA GLY A 136 10.18 -14.66 0.11
C GLY A 136 10.90 -13.31 -0.08
N PHE A 137 10.13 -12.21 -0.02
CA PHE A 137 10.66 -10.86 -0.08
C PHE A 137 9.96 -9.96 0.95
N PRO A 138 10.29 -10.06 2.26
CA PRO A 138 9.59 -9.36 3.34
C PRO A 138 10.08 -7.92 3.56
N TRP A 139 10.70 -7.28 2.56
CA TRP A 139 11.15 -5.89 2.66
C TRP A 139 9.98 -4.91 2.51
N ASN A 140 10.11 -3.74 3.10
CA ASN A 140 9.12 -2.68 3.03
C ASN A 140 7.71 -3.13 3.51
N LEU A 141 7.63 -3.86 4.61
CA LEU A 141 6.35 -4.11 5.28
C LEU A 141 5.83 -2.80 5.89
N ILE A 142 4.52 -2.58 5.83
CA ILE A 142 3.92 -1.36 6.42
C ILE A 142 4.16 -1.26 7.93
N ALA A 143 4.32 -2.39 8.61
CA ALA A 143 4.71 -2.42 10.02
C ALA A 143 6.04 -1.68 10.31
N TYR A 144 6.94 -1.61 9.34
CA TYR A 144 8.23 -0.93 9.52
C TYR A 144 8.12 0.59 9.66
N ALA A 145 6.96 1.18 9.36
CA ALA A 145 6.68 2.57 9.67
C ALA A 145 6.79 2.89 11.18
N TRP A 146 6.73 1.86 12.01
CA TRP A 146 6.84 1.97 13.47
C TRP A 146 8.23 1.64 14.01
N ALA A 147 9.22 1.37 13.15
CA ALA A 147 10.56 0.93 13.59
C ALA A 147 11.22 1.89 14.59
N ASP A 148 11.02 3.20 14.41
CA ASP A 148 11.59 4.25 15.25
C ASP A 148 10.66 4.68 16.41
N TYR A 149 9.52 4.00 16.61
CA TYR A 149 8.53 4.31 17.63
C TYR A 149 8.37 3.14 18.60
N ASP A 150 8.90 3.27 19.83
CA ASP A 150 9.00 2.18 20.79
C ASP A 150 7.65 1.54 21.13
N VAL A 151 6.63 2.33 21.43
CA VAL A 151 5.33 1.81 21.88
C VAL A 151 4.61 1.03 20.77
N PRO A 152 4.38 1.57 19.56
CA PRO A 152 3.77 0.79 18.50
C PRO A 152 4.63 -0.42 18.07
N ARG A 153 5.96 -0.25 18.01
CA ARG A 153 6.87 -1.34 17.63
C ARG A 153 6.76 -2.55 18.56
N GLN A 154 6.57 -2.35 19.86
CA GLN A 154 6.45 -3.45 20.81
C GLN A 154 5.18 -4.27 20.62
N THR A 155 4.14 -3.74 19.98
CA THR A 155 2.94 -4.54 19.65
C THR A 155 3.26 -5.68 18.69
N ALA A 156 4.33 -5.57 17.88
CA ALA A 156 4.80 -6.65 17.03
C ALA A 156 5.19 -7.92 17.81
N ALA A 157 5.57 -7.81 19.10
CA ALA A 157 5.84 -8.97 19.94
C ALA A 157 4.60 -9.84 20.20
N TRP A 158 3.40 -9.26 20.08
CA TRP A 158 2.12 -9.95 20.31
C TRP A 158 1.49 -10.47 19.02
N VAL A 159 1.56 -9.66 17.93
CA VAL A 159 0.82 -9.95 16.70
C VAL A 159 1.73 -10.17 15.49
N GLY A 160 3.03 -10.08 15.66
CA GLY A 160 4.01 -10.13 14.59
C GLY A 160 3.98 -8.89 13.69
N SER A 161 4.92 -8.81 12.74
CA SER A 161 5.00 -7.68 11.80
C SER A 161 3.77 -7.63 10.88
N TYR A 162 3.25 -8.76 10.44
CA TYR A 162 2.06 -8.79 9.57
C TYR A 162 0.80 -8.35 10.30
N GLY A 163 0.63 -8.74 11.58
CA GLY A 163 -0.49 -8.27 12.40
C GLY A 163 -0.41 -6.78 12.70
N LEU A 164 0.79 -6.27 13.00
CA LEU A 164 1.00 -4.82 13.17
C LEU A 164 0.70 -4.07 11.86
N GLY A 165 1.11 -4.61 10.71
CA GLY A 165 0.79 -4.07 9.38
C GLY A 165 -0.72 -4.01 9.14
N LEU A 166 -1.46 -5.10 9.45
CA LEU A 166 -2.91 -5.15 9.35
C LEU A 166 -3.59 -4.04 10.16
N VAL A 167 -3.22 -3.90 11.43
CA VAL A 167 -3.77 -2.85 12.30
C VAL A 167 -3.44 -1.46 11.74
N THR A 168 -2.21 -1.26 11.27
CA THR A 168 -1.77 0.02 10.70
C THR A 168 -2.58 0.40 9.46
N VAL A 169 -2.77 -0.52 8.51
CA VAL A 169 -3.58 -0.28 7.30
C VAL A 169 -5.05 -0.04 7.67
N LEU A 170 -5.60 -0.83 8.59
CA LEU A 170 -6.98 -0.66 9.06
C LEU A 170 -7.18 0.74 9.65
N LEU A 171 -6.32 1.16 10.58
CA LEU A 171 -6.38 2.48 11.20
C LEU A 171 -6.15 3.61 10.19
N SER A 172 -5.39 3.37 9.13
CA SER A 172 -5.17 4.33 8.05
C SER A 172 -6.41 4.54 7.16
N VAL A 173 -7.23 3.50 6.98
CA VAL A 173 -8.44 3.55 6.12
C VAL A 173 -9.70 3.95 6.90
N LEU A 174 -9.81 3.60 8.18
CA LEU A 174 -10.99 3.86 8.99
C LEU A 174 -11.46 5.33 8.97
N PRO A 175 -10.59 6.36 9.11
CA PRO A 175 -11.04 7.75 9.13
C PRO A 175 -11.83 8.15 7.88
N VAL A 176 -11.38 7.74 6.70
CA VAL A 176 -12.06 8.08 5.45
C VAL A 176 -13.43 7.40 5.34
N THR A 177 -13.57 6.16 5.84
CA THR A 177 -14.87 5.46 5.82
C THR A 177 -15.89 6.09 6.77
N LEU A 178 -15.44 6.58 7.92
CA LEU A 178 -16.28 7.28 8.89
C LEU A 178 -16.74 8.65 8.35
N LEU A 179 -15.87 9.40 7.70
CA LEU A 179 -16.20 10.66 7.03
C LEU A 179 -17.23 10.45 5.91
N MET A 180 -17.09 9.40 5.11
CA MET A 180 -18.08 9.05 4.06
C MET A 180 -19.46 8.70 4.65
N ARG A 181 -19.50 8.04 5.81
CA ARG A 181 -20.74 7.69 6.50
C ARG A 181 -21.50 8.94 6.97
N ASN A 182 -20.80 9.88 7.59
CA ASN A 182 -21.40 11.12 8.08
C ASN A 182 -21.97 11.98 6.95
N ARG A 183 -21.30 12.06 5.80
CA ARG A 183 -21.83 12.81 4.64
C ARG A 183 -23.16 12.25 4.14
N ARG A 184 -23.34 10.92 4.15
CA ARG A 184 -24.62 10.29 3.75
C ARG A 184 -25.75 10.62 4.73
N HIS A 185 -25.50 10.64 6.05
CA HIS A 185 -26.50 11.01 7.03
C HIS A 185 -26.94 12.49 6.90
N ASN A 186 -25.98 13.39 6.68
CA ASN A 186 -26.30 14.83 6.55
C ASN A 186 -27.07 15.15 5.25
N THR A 187 -26.84 14.41 4.16
CA THR A 187 -27.61 14.59 2.90
C THR A 187 -29.07 14.11 3.08
N PHE A 188 -29.34 13.07 3.87
CA PHE A 188 -30.69 12.64 4.17
C PHE A 188 -31.42 13.59 5.11
N ALA A 189 -30.74 14.20 6.09
CA ALA A 189 -31.31 15.17 7.01
C ALA A 189 -31.60 16.54 6.36
N ALA A 190 -31.00 16.86 5.21
CA ALA A 190 -31.24 18.10 4.49
C ALA A 190 -32.44 18.01 3.50
N PHE A 191 -33.05 16.82 3.36
CA PHE A 191 -34.21 16.56 2.47
C PHE A 191 -35.48 16.20 3.25
N VAL A 192 -35.47 16.27 4.58
CA VAL A 192 -36.62 16.16 5.48
C VAL A 192 -36.84 17.49 6.20
#